data_8c8036acc859cf4d3d05432bf961d9e4
#
_entry.id   8c8036acc859cf4d3d05432bf961d9e4
#
_cell.length_a   1.000
_cell.length_b   1.000
_cell.length_c   1.000
_cell.angle_alpha   90.00
_cell.angle_beta   90.00
_cell.angle_gamma   90.00
#
_symmetry.space_group_name_H-M   'P 1'
#
loop_
_entity.id
_entity.type
_entity.pdbx_description
1 polymer ?
#
loop_
_entity_poly.entity_id
_entity_poly.type
_entity_poly.pdbx_seq_one_letter_code
_entity_poly.pdbx_strand_id
1 'polypeptide(L)'
;MRKNLTEIVFILDRSGSMSGLEQDTIGGFNSMIKQQKNAEGEALISTILFDNVSEVLHDRINVKDIQPLSDHDYMVRGCTALLDAIGGAIHHIGNIHKYARREDVPEHTMFVITTDGMENASRYYSNNKVKQMIEWQKIKYGWEFLFLGANIDAVETASLFGIDEDRAVNYQCDSEGTALNYEVISEAISAVRCSVPLGSNWKKRIDEDFKKRGNRK
;
A
#
# COMPACT_ATOMS: atom_id res chain seq x y z
N MET A 1 20.95 8.01 -7.06
CA MET A 1 19.80 7.10 -7.03
C MET A 1 20.02 6.05 -8.10
N ARG A 2 19.65 4.81 -7.84
CA ARG A 2 19.78 3.68 -8.75
C ARG A 2 18.64 3.74 -9.77
N LYS A 3 18.99 4.04 -11.00
CA LYS A 3 18.03 4.08 -12.11
C LYS A 3 17.40 2.70 -12.32
N ASN A 4 16.15 2.68 -12.76
CA ASN A 4 15.36 1.48 -13.01
C ASN A 4 15.13 0.58 -11.77
N LEU A 5 15.42 1.08 -10.56
CA LEU A 5 15.06 0.42 -9.30
C LEU A 5 13.88 1.14 -8.66
N THR A 6 12.82 0.41 -8.40
CA THR A 6 11.64 0.88 -7.66
C THR A 6 11.53 0.14 -6.34
N GLU A 7 11.25 0.85 -5.26
CA GLU A 7 10.90 0.27 -3.97
C GLU A 7 9.40 0.38 -3.75
N ILE A 8 8.76 -0.74 -3.47
CA ILE A 8 7.32 -0.84 -3.27
C ILE A 8 7.08 -1.35 -1.85
N VAL A 9 6.33 -0.57 -1.08
CA VAL A 9 6.03 -0.85 0.32
C VAL A 9 4.54 -1.08 0.45
N PHE A 10 4.14 -2.31 0.71
CA PHE A 10 2.77 -2.68 1.00
C PHE A 10 2.50 -2.60 2.51
N ILE A 11 1.44 -1.92 2.89
CA ILE A 11 0.89 -1.87 4.25
C ILE A 11 -0.49 -2.47 4.16
N LEU A 12 -0.62 -3.73 4.58
CA LEU A 12 -1.82 -4.54 4.40
C LEU A 12 -2.51 -4.77 5.74
N ASP A 13 -3.75 -4.36 5.81
CA ASP A 13 -4.62 -4.60 6.96
C ASP A 13 -4.93 -6.10 7.08
N ARG A 14 -4.73 -6.64 8.28
CA ARG A 14 -5.21 -7.96 8.68
C ARG A 14 -6.04 -7.88 9.96
N SER A 15 -6.64 -6.73 10.25
CA SER A 15 -7.54 -6.55 11.39
C SER A 15 -8.83 -7.35 11.22
N GLY A 16 -9.62 -7.44 12.30
CA GLY A 16 -10.82 -8.28 12.34
C GLY A 16 -11.87 -7.97 11.27
N SER A 17 -11.91 -6.74 10.74
CA SER A 17 -12.80 -6.33 9.66
C SER A 17 -12.51 -7.03 8.32
N MET A 18 -11.24 -7.44 8.09
CA MET A 18 -10.84 -8.20 6.89
C MET A 18 -11.34 -9.66 6.87
N SER A 19 -12.11 -10.08 7.88
CA SER A 19 -12.63 -11.44 7.97
C SER A 19 -13.52 -11.82 6.78
N GLY A 20 -13.20 -12.94 6.14
CA GLY A 20 -13.87 -13.43 4.94
C GLY A 20 -13.22 -12.98 3.63
N LEU A 21 -12.19 -12.10 3.67
CA LEU A 21 -11.42 -11.65 2.52
C LEU A 21 -9.99 -12.21 2.49
N GLU A 22 -9.65 -13.12 3.40
CA GLU A 22 -8.30 -13.66 3.53
C GLU A 22 -7.80 -14.26 2.20
N GLN A 23 -8.60 -15.12 1.60
CA GLN A 23 -8.25 -15.79 0.33
C GLN A 23 -8.18 -14.81 -0.84
N ASP A 24 -9.06 -13.82 -0.88
CA ASP A 24 -9.07 -12.80 -1.92
C ASP A 24 -7.84 -11.89 -1.80
N THR A 25 -7.45 -11.52 -0.58
CA THR A 25 -6.26 -10.73 -0.29
C THR A 25 -4.99 -11.50 -0.67
N ILE A 26 -4.87 -12.75 -0.23
CA ILE A 26 -3.74 -13.63 -0.57
C ILE A 26 -3.64 -13.84 -2.08
N GLY A 27 -4.76 -14.20 -2.71
CA GLY A 27 -4.82 -14.47 -4.15
C GLY A 27 -4.51 -13.23 -4.98
N GLY A 28 -5.08 -12.08 -4.62
CA GLY A 28 -4.85 -10.80 -5.27
C GLY A 28 -3.39 -10.35 -5.15
N PHE A 29 -2.83 -10.38 -3.94
CA PHE A 29 -1.42 -10.06 -3.70
C PHE A 29 -0.50 -10.96 -4.52
N ASN A 30 -0.71 -12.27 -4.48
CA ASN A 30 0.12 -13.23 -5.21
C ASN A 30 0.04 -13.04 -6.72
N SER A 31 -1.16 -12.76 -7.25
CA SER A 31 -1.37 -12.47 -8.68
C SER A 31 -0.61 -11.21 -9.10
N MET A 32 -0.72 -10.13 -8.30
CA MET A 32 -0.02 -8.88 -8.52
C MET A 32 1.51 -9.11 -8.50
N ILE A 33 2.05 -9.77 -7.47
CA ILE A 33 3.49 -10.08 -7.39
C ILE A 33 3.95 -10.90 -8.60
N LYS A 34 3.17 -11.88 -9.05
CA LYS A 34 3.47 -12.65 -10.25
C LYS A 34 3.58 -11.77 -11.50
N GLN A 35 2.70 -10.79 -11.66
CA GLN A 35 2.77 -9.82 -12.74
C GLN A 35 4.03 -8.94 -12.61
N GLN A 36 4.33 -8.46 -11.42
CA GLN A 36 5.49 -7.61 -11.17
C GLN A 36 6.83 -8.34 -11.35
N LYS A 37 6.89 -9.67 -11.15
CA LYS A 37 8.07 -10.50 -11.48
C LYS A 37 8.42 -10.49 -12.96
N ASN A 38 7.42 -10.35 -13.82
CA ASN A 38 7.57 -10.36 -15.28
C ASN A 38 7.71 -8.93 -15.87
N ALA A 39 7.53 -7.88 -15.07
CA ALA A 39 7.66 -6.51 -15.53
C ALA A 39 9.13 -6.09 -15.66
N GLU A 40 9.40 -5.13 -16.56
CA GLU A 40 10.73 -4.57 -16.75
C GLU A 40 11.23 -3.80 -15.52
N GLY A 41 12.54 -3.65 -15.41
CA GLY A 41 13.22 -2.97 -14.31
C GLY A 41 13.37 -3.85 -13.07
N GLU A 42 14.06 -3.31 -12.07
CA GLU A 42 14.25 -3.97 -10.77
C GLU A 42 13.24 -3.43 -9.76
N ALA A 43 12.78 -4.29 -8.87
CA ALA A 43 11.92 -3.87 -7.77
C ALA A 43 12.31 -4.55 -6.46
N LEU A 44 12.28 -3.77 -5.37
CA LEU A 44 12.35 -4.25 -4.00
C LEU A 44 10.96 -4.18 -3.39
N ILE A 45 10.58 -5.23 -2.69
CA ILE A 45 9.27 -5.34 -2.03
C ILE A 45 9.47 -5.39 -0.53
N SER A 46 8.79 -4.49 0.16
CA SER A 46 8.53 -4.59 1.60
C SER A 46 7.03 -4.85 1.81
N THR A 47 6.69 -5.80 2.67
CA THR A 47 5.30 -6.09 3.01
C THR A 47 5.14 -6.05 4.52
N ILE A 48 4.35 -5.11 4.99
CA ILE A 48 4.01 -4.92 6.39
C ILE A 48 2.55 -5.33 6.57
N LEU A 49 2.33 -6.35 7.35
CA LEU A 49 1.00 -6.75 7.81
C LEU A 49 0.72 -6.05 9.14
N PHE A 50 -0.49 -5.52 9.30
CA PHE A 50 -0.83 -4.86 10.56
C PHE A 50 -2.21 -5.23 11.09
N ASP A 51 -2.28 -5.29 12.41
CA ASP A 51 -3.47 -5.39 13.24
C ASP A 51 -3.28 -4.44 14.45
N ASN A 52 -3.25 -4.93 15.69
CA ASN A 52 -2.83 -4.17 16.88
C ASN A 52 -1.32 -3.85 16.87
N VAL A 53 -0.56 -4.59 16.08
CA VAL A 53 0.89 -4.48 15.91
C VAL A 53 1.25 -4.64 14.45
N SER A 54 2.41 -4.11 14.05
CA SER A 54 2.94 -4.30 12.71
C SER A 54 3.94 -5.45 12.68
N GLU A 55 3.86 -6.26 11.62
CA GLU A 55 4.77 -7.36 11.34
C GLU A 55 5.37 -7.16 9.94
N VAL A 56 6.69 -7.16 9.84
CA VAL A 56 7.39 -7.08 8.56
C VAL A 56 7.55 -8.50 8.01
N LEU A 57 6.78 -8.83 7.00
CA LEU A 57 6.86 -10.12 6.33
C LEU A 57 7.98 -10.14 5.28
N HIS A 58 8.07 -9.09 4.48
CA HIS A 58 9.15 -8.89 3.51
C HIS A 58 9.83 -7.57 3.80
N ASP A 59 11.16 -7.55 3.85
CA ASP A 59 11.96 -6.36 4.04
C ASP A 59 12.91 -6.17 2.87
N ARG A 60 12.51 -5.35 1.91
CA ARG A 60 13.29 -5.00 0.72
C ARG A 60 13.78 -6.22 -0.08
N ILE A 61 12.97 -7.23 -0.21
CA ILE A 61 13.27 -8.43 -0.98
C ILE A 61 13.13 -8.12 -2.49
N ASN A 62 14.06 -8.61 -3.30
CA ASN A 62 13.88 -8.51 -4.76
C ASN A 62 12.57 -9.17 -5.17
N VAL A 63 11.77 -8.49 -6.00
CA VAL A 63 10.46 -8.99 -6.41
C VAL A 63 10.51 -10.41 -6.98
N LYS A 64 11.62 -10.78 -7.65
CA LYS A 64 11.82 -12.13 -8.22
C LYS A 64 11.91 -13.21 -7.16
N ASP A 65 12.37 -12.87 -5.96
CA ASP A 65 12.62 -13.79 -4.85
C ASP A 65 11.44 -13.88 -3.87
N ILE A 66 10.42 -13.02 -4.00
CA ILE A 66 9.23 -13.04 -3.14
C ILE A 66 8.54 -14.41 -3.26
N GLN A 67 8.31 -15.04 -2.13
CA GLN A 67 7.48 -16.24 -2.05
C GLN A 67 6.00 -15.85 -2.00
N PRO A 68 5.09 -16.66 -2.57
CA PRO A 68 3.67 -16.40 -2.46
C PRO A 68 3.22 -16.34 -1.00
N LEU A 69 2.33 -15.39 -0.68
CA LEU A 69 1.62 -15.37 0.60
C LEU A 69 0.79 -16.65 0.77
N SER A 70 0.76 -17.16 1.98
CA SER A 70 -0.06 -18.31 2.38
C SER A 70 -1.00 -17.95 3.53
N ASP A 71 -1.92 -18.87 3.86
CA ASP A 71 -2.82 -18.76 5.02
C ASP A 71 -2.07 -18.68 6.36
N HIS A 72 -0.82 -19.14 6.40
CA HIS A 72 0.02 -19.01 7.59
C HIS A 72 0.59 -17.61 7.75
N ASP A 73 0.80 -16.88 6.63
CA ASP A 73 1.37 -15.53 6.65
C ASP A 73 0.29 -14.48 6.93
N TYR A 74 -0.89 -14.65 6.35
CA TYR A 74 -1.99 -13.69 6.45
C TYR A 74 -3.17 -14.27 7.24
N MET A 75 -3.18 -14.00 8.53
CA MET A 75 -4.26 -14.39 9.45
C MET A 75 -4.93 -13.14 10.02
N VAL A 76 -6.24 -13.03 9.80
CA VAL A 76 -7.07 -11.93 10.30
C VAL A 76 -7.22 -12.00 11.81
N ARG A 77 -6.96 -10.86 12.50
CA ARG A 77 -7.08 -10.74 13.96
C ARG A 77 -7.02 -9.28 14.45
N GLY A 78 -7.52 -9.04 15.64
CA GLY A 78 -7.25 -7.80 16.39
C GLY A 78 -7.94 -6.54 15.87
N CYS A 79 -7.35 -5.39 16.17
CA CYS A 79 -7.82 -4.04 15.87
C CYS A 79 -6.91 -3.40 14.80
N THR A 80 -7.14 -2.11 14.47
CA THR A 80 -6.52 -1.42 13.33
C THR A 80 -5.55 -0.34 13.82
N ALA A 81 -4.25 -0.67 13.99
CA ALA A 81 -3.20 0.29 14.34
C ALA A 81 -2.53 0.87 13.07
N LEU A 82 -3.32 1.52 12.23
CA LEU A 82 -2.92 2.01 10.90
C LEU A 82 -1.82 3.07 10.95
N LEU A 83 -1.92 4.04 11.89
CA LEU A 83 -0.91 5.10 12.00
C LEU A 83 0.44 4.54 12.43
N ASP A 84 0.45 3.56 13.32
CA ASP A 84 1.70 2.91 13.76
C ASP A 84 2.34 2.13 12.61
N ALA A 85 1.54 1.46 11.77
CA ALA A 85 2.02 0.76 10.58
C ALA A 85 2.63 1.73 9.56
N ILE A 86 1.91 2.80 9.21
CA ILE A 86 2.39 3.80 8.23
C ILE A 86 3.64 4.51 8.77
N GLY A 87 3.59 5.03 10.01
CA GLY A 87 4.69 5.76 10.62
C GLY A 87 5.94 4.90 10.77
N GLY A 88 5.78 3.65 11.21
CA GLY A 88 6.85 2.67 11.34
C GLY A 88 7.52 2.34 10.01
N ALA A 89 6.71 2.07 8.98
CA ALA A 89 7.20 1.78 7.63
C ALA A 89 7.98 2.96 7.02
N ILE A 90 7.44 4.19 7.11
CA ILE A 90 8.13 5.39 6.62
C ILE A 90 9.44 5.61 7.36
N HIS A 91 9.45 5.42 8.69
CA HIS A 91 10.66 5.56 9.49
C HIS A 91 11.72 4.53 9.08
N HIS A 92 11.33 3.27 8.92
CA HIS A 92 12.22 2.18 8.53
C HIS A 92 12.86 2.42 7.16
N ILE A 93 12.06 2.59 6.12
CA ILE A 93 12.54 2.82 4.74
C ILE A 93 13.32 4.13 4.64
N GLY A 94 12.84 5.20 5.29
CA GLY A 94 13.51 6.49 5.31
C GLY A 94 14.90 6.44 5.95
N ASN A 95 15.08 5.66 7.03
CA ASN A 95 16.38 5.44 7.62
C ASN A 95 17.32 4.64 6.71
N ILE A 96 16.80 3.60 6.05
CA ILE A 96 17.61 2.83 5.09
C ILE A 96 18.11 3.77 3.98
N HIS A 97 17.24 4.56 3.36
CA HIS A 97 17.62 5.48 2.29
C HIS A 97 18.61 6.55 2.77
N LYS A 98 18.44 7.04 4.01
CA LYS A 98 19.33 8.05 4.61
C LYS A 98 20.76 7.58 4.75
N TYR A 99 20.97 6.30 5.09
CA TYR A 99 22.27 5.72 5.35
C TYR A 99 22.82 4.88 4.20
N ALA A 100 22.01 4.59 3.18
CA ALA A 100 22.45 3.91 1.97
C ALA A 100 23.38 4.81 1.13
N ARG A 101 24.25 4.19 0.36
CA ARG A 101 24.99 4.91 -0.67
C ARG A 101 24.01 5.46 -1.71
N ARG A 102 24.29 6.64 -2.25
CA ARG A 102 23.41 7.30 -3.24
C ARG A 102 23.04 6.41 -4.42
N GLU A 103 23.95 5.55 -4.85
CA GLU A 103 23.78 4.58 -5.94
C GLU A 103 22.88 3.39 -5.58
N ASP A 104 22.63 3.15 -4.29
CA ASP A 104 21.78 2.06 -3.79
C ASP A 104 20.35 2.54 -3.45
N VAL A 105 20.13 3.87 -3.39
CA VAL A 105 18.79 4.44 -3.15
C VAL A 105 17.94 4.28 -4.41
N PRO A 106 16.74 3.70 -4.33
CA PRO A 106 15.82 3.55 -5.45
C PRO A 106 15.49 4.87 -6.15
N GLU A 107 15.25 4.80 -7.46
CA GLU A 107 14.76 5.96 -8.24
C GLU A 107 13.34 6.34 -7.83
N HIS A 108 12.52 5.35 -7.62
CA HIS A 108 11.12 5.52 -7.20
C HIS A 108 10.85 4.74 -5.90
N THR A 109 10.02 5.32 -5.05
CA THR A 109 9.52 4.66 -3.84
C THR A 109 8.02 4.88 -3.77
N MET A 110 7.26 3.80 -3.65
CA MET A 110 5.80 3.83 -3.65
C MET A 110 5.26 3.04 -2.45
N PHE A 111 4.39 3.68 -1.69
CA PHE A 111 3.65 3.06 -0.60
C PHE A 111 2.23 2.76 -1.08
N VAL A 112 1.77 1.55 -0.83
CA VAL A 112 0.41 1.09 -1.11
C VAL A 112 -0.21 0.66 0.21
N ILE A 113 -1.21 1.41 0.65
CA ILE A 113 -1.87 1.23 1.94
C ILE A 113 -3.29 0.74 1.67
N THR A 114 -3.64 -0.43 2.19
CA THR A 114 -5.00 -0.99 2.06
C THR A 114 -5.56 -1.28 3.44
N THR A 115 -6.79 -0.82 3.68
CA THR A 115 -7.51 -1.04 4.95
C THR A 115 -9.02 -1.11 4.69
N ASP A 116 -9.75 -1.84 5.51
CA ASP A 116 -11.21 -1.87 5.51
C ASP A 116 -11.82 -1.36 6.83
N GLY A 117 -10.99 -0.78 7.68
CA GLY A 117 -11.38 -0.29 9.00
C GLY A 117 -10.83 1.08 9.35
N MET A 118 -11.49 1.71 10.33
CA MET A 118 -11.01 2.97 10.90
C MET A 118 -9.85 2.73 11.86
N GLU A 119 -8.88 3.64 11.85
CA GLU A 119 -7.82 3.72 12.87
C GLU A 119 -8.41 3.71 14.29
N ASN A 120 -7.99 2.78 15.14
CA ASN A 120 -8.53 2.66 16.48
C ASN A 120 -7.55 2.11 17.54
N ALA A 121 -6.31 1.77 17.16
CA ALA A 121 -5.40 1.05 18.05
C ALA A 121 -3.96 1.61 18.10
N SER A 122 -3.61 2.59 17.29
CA SER A 122 -2.26 3.17 17.27
C SER A 122 -1.89 3.87 18.58
N ARG A 123 -0.63 3.74 18.98
CA ARG A 123 -0.09 4.24 20.25
C ARG A 123 1.16 5.09 20.10
N TYR A 124 1.90 4.93 19.00
CA TYR A 124 3.24 5.52 18.81
C TYR A 124 3.22 6.71 17.86
N TYR A 125 2.30 6.71 16.88
CA TYR A 125 2.18 7.76 15.89
C TYR A 125 0.81 8.40 15.93
N SER A 126 0.77 9.74 15.86
CA SER A 126 -0.44 10.52 15.70
C SER A 126 -0.68 10.91 14.25
N ASN A 127 -1.92 11.26 13.89
CA ASN A 127 -2.27 11.78 12.55
C ASN A 127 -1.31 12.90 12.10
N ASN A 128 -1.08 13.90 12.96
CA ASN A 128 -0.20 15.02 12.64
C ASN A 128 1.24 14.55 12.36
N LYS A 129 1.74 13.56 13.11
CA LYS A 129 3.09 13.04 12.91
C LYS A 129 3.21 12.29 11.60
N VAL A 130 2.26 11.41 11.29
CA VAL A 130 2.23 10.66 10.02
C VAL A 130 2.09 11.62 8.85
N LYS A 131 1.21 12.62 8.94
CA LYS A 131 1.05 13.66 7.91
C LYS A 131 2.37 14.38 7.61
N GLN A 132 3.07 14.86 8.63
CA GLN A 132 4.37 15.50 8.46
C GLN A 132 5.40 14.58 7.79
N MET A 133 5.39 13.30 8.15
CA MET A 133 6.31 12.31 7.55
C MET A 133 5.98 12.09 6.07
N ILE A 134 4.72 11.89 5.72
CA ILE A 134 4.27 11.70 4.33
C ILE A 134 4.60 12.93 3.48
N GLU A 135 4.19 14.12 3.94
CA GLU A 135 4.45 15.38 3.22
C GLU A 135 5.94 15.61 3.00
N TRP A 136 6.77 15.32 4.02
CA TRP A 136 8.22 15.43 3.89
C TRP A 136 8.79 14.49 2.83
N GLN A 137 8.36 13.22 2.81
CA GLN A 137 8.85 12.23 1.85
C GLN A 137 8.39 12.57 0.42
N LYS A 138 7.15 13.03 0.26
CA LYS A 138 6.62 13.50 -1.03
C LYS A 138 7.45 14.66 -1.58
N ILE A 139 7.61 15.73 -0.78
CA ILE A 139 8.26 16.97 -1.22
C ILE A 139 9.75 16.76 -1.47
N LYS A 140 10.45 16.05 -0.56
CA LYS A 140 11.91 15.96 -0.59
C LYS A 140 12.43 14.85 -1.50
N TYR A 141 11.71 13.74 -1.56
CA TYR A 141 12.20 12.53 -2.23
C TYR A 141 11.29 12.01 -3.33
N GLY A 142 10.14 12.65 -3.54
CA GLY A 142 9.18 12.26 -4.58
C GLY A 142 8.53 10.90 -4.31
N TRP A 143 8.37 10.52 -3.03
CA TRP A 143 7.68 9.28 -2.71
C TRP A 143 6.20 9.38 -3.06
N GLU A 144 5.67 8.30 -3.62
CA GLU A 144 4.24 8.15 -3.93
C GLU A 144 3.53 7.36 -2.83
N PHE A 145 2.30 7.78 -2.50
CA PHE A 145 1.47 7.10 -1.50
C PHE A 145 0.09 6.87 -2.10
N LEU A 146 -0.34 5.61 -2.18
CA LEU A 146 -1.70 5.23 -2.54
C LEU A 146 -2.43 4.73 -1.31
N PHE A 147 -3.68 5.16 -1.15
CA PHE A 147 -4.55 4.76 -0.05
C PHE A 147 -5.86 4.18 -0.59
N LEU A 148 -6.11 2.91 -0.28
CA LEU A 148 -7.32 2.21 -0.66
C LEU A 148 -8.09 1.84 0.60
N GLY A 149 -9.25 2.43 0.78
CA GLY A 149 -10.09 2.24 1.96
C GLY A 149 -11.45 1.64 1.60
N ALA A 150 -11.91 0.69 2.43
CA ALA A 150 -13.27 0.20 2.38
C ALA A 150 -13.97 0.48 3.73
N ASN A 151 -15.29 0.54 3.72
CA ASN A 151 -16.10 0.78 4.91
C ASN A 151 -15.77 2.08 5.69
N ILE A 152 -14.98 2.96 5.09
CA ILE A 152 -14.58 4.28 5.61
C ILE A 152 -14.69 5.30 4.48
N ASP A 153 -14.62 6.59 4.79
CA ASP A 153 -14.33 7.61 3.78
C ASP A 153 -12.81 7.63 3.53
N ALA A 154 -12.38 6.92 2.48
CA ALA A 154 -10.96 6.78 2.17
C ALA A 154 -10.33 8.13 1.78
N VAL A 155 -11.07 9.01 1.12
CA VAL A 155 -10.56 10.33 0.69
C VAL A 155 -10.39 11.25 1.91
N GLU A 156 -11.39 11.31 2.78
CA GLU A 156 -11.29 12.09 4.02
C GLU A 156 -10.16 11.53 4.91
N THR A 157 -10.12 10.22 5.11
CA THR A 157 -9.09 9.58 5.93
C THR A 157 -7.68 9.82 5.38
N ALA A 158 -7.47 9.67 4.08
CA ALA A 158 -6.19 9.92 3.41
C ALA A 158 -5.74 11.38 3.58
N SER A 159 -6.66 12.33 3.49
CA SER A 159 -6.36 13.76 3.66
C SER A 159 -5.84 14.09 5.07
N LEU A 160 -6.33 13.39 6.11
CA LEU A 160 -5.81 13.51 7.47
C LEU A 160 -4.34 13.09 7.57
N PHE A 161 -3.90 12.19 6.69
CA PHE A 161 -2.52 11.70 6.62
C PHE A 161 -1.64 12.49 5.63
N GLY A 162 -2.19 13.48 4.92
CA GLY A 162 -1.45 14.25 3.91
C GLY A 162 -1.30 13.52 2.57
N ILE A 163 -2.14 12.54 2.30
CA ILE A 163 -2.28 11.89 1.00
C ILE A 163 -3.36 12.62 0.20
N ASP A 164 -3.04 12.98 -1.04
CA ASP A 164 -3.92 13.77 -1.89
C ASP A 164 -5.14 12.95 -2.36
N GLU A 165 -6.26 13.63 -2.63
CA GLU A 165 -7.51 12.99 -3.07
C GLU A 165 -7.32 12.10 -4.31
N ASP A 166 -6.47 12.52 -5.25
CA ASP A 166 -6.18 11.77 -6.46
C ASP A 166 -5.35 10.50 -6.22
N ARG A 167 -4.87 10.29 -5.00
CA ARG A 167 -4.14 9.12 -4.52
C ARG A 167 -4.93 8.25 -3.54
N ALA A 168 -6.17 8.62 -3.26
CA ALA A 168 -7.07 7.86 -2.38
C ALA A 168 -8.30 7.36 -3.13
N VAL A 169 -8.78 6.17 -2.79
CA VAL A 169 -9.97 5.57 -3.43
C VAL A 169 -10.76 4.72 -2.44
N ASN A 170 -12.09 4.84 -2.52
CA ASN A 170 -13.02 3.94 -1.84
C ASN A 170 -13.24 2.69 -2.72
N TYR A 171 -13.24 1.50 -2.11
CA TYR A 171 -13.54 0.27 -2.81
C TYR A 171 -14.61 -0.57 -2.11
N GLN A 172 -15.24 -1.50 -2.83
CA GLN A 172 -16.19 -2.44 -2.25
C GLN A 172 -15.44 -3.57 -1.54
N CYS A 173 -15.77 -3.78 -0.26
CA CYS A 173 -15.17 -4.82 0.58
C CYS A 173 -15.80 -6.18 0.28
N ASP A 174 -15.47 -6.73 -0.88
CA ASP A 174 -15.87 -8.06 -1.33
C ASP A 174 -14.83 -8.65 -2.28
N SER A 175 -15.00 -9.91 -2.69
CA SER A 175 -14.05 -10.62 -3.56
C SER A 175 -13.79 -9.90 -4.88
N GLU A 176 -14.84 -9.33 -5.51
CA GLU A 176 -14.72 -8.63 -6.79
C GLU A 176 -13.95 -7.31 -6.63
N GLY A 177 -14.27 -6.52 -5.60
CA GLY A 177 -13.58 -5.26 -5.29
C GLY A 177 -12.13 -5.49 -4.89
N THR A 178 -11.86 -6.51 -4.10
CA THR A 178 -10.49 -6.88 -3.69
C THR A 178 -9.66 -7.30 -4.90
N ALA A 179 -10.19 -8.14 -5.79
CA ALA A 179 -9.49 -8.55 -7.01
C ALA A 179 -9.20 -7.35 -7.93
N LEU A 180 -10.20 -6.47 -8.13
CA LEU A 180 -10.05 -5.24 -8.92
C LEU A 180 -8.97 -4.32 -8.35
N ASN A 181 -8.92 -4.16 -7.01
CA ASN A 181 -7.89 -3.36 -6.35
C ASN A 181 -6.49 -3.84 -6.71
N TYR A 182 -6.20 -5.14 -6.53
CA TYR A 182 -4.88 -5.68 -6.83
C TYR A 182 -4.51 -5.57 -8.31
N GLU A 183 -5.47 -5.69 -9.22
CA GLU A 183 -5.25 -5.47 -10.65
C GLU A 183 -4.86 -4.02 -10.93
N VAL A 184 -5.62 -3.05 -10.41
CA VAL A 184 -5.37 -1.62 -10.61
C VAL A 184 -4.07 -1.18 -9.91
N ILE A 185 -3.79 -1.69 -8.71
CA ILE A 185 -2.51 -1.46 -8.01
C ILE A 185 -1.35 -1.97 -8.87
N SER A 186 -1.48 -3.16 -9.48
CA SER A 186 -0.44 -3.72 -10.35
C SER A 186 -0.16 -2.83 -11.55
N GLU A 187 -1.19 -2.25 -12.17
CA GLU A 187 -1.07 -1.29 -13.28
C GLU A 187 -0.36 -0.01 -12.82
N ALA A 188 -0.75 0.55 -11.66
CA ALA A 188 -0.14 1.73 -11.07
C ALA A 188 1.35 1.52 -10.77
N ILE A 189 1.71 0.39 -10.16
CA ILE A 189 3.09 0.01 -9.89
C ILE A 189 3.89 -0.09 -11.20
N SER A 190 3.32 -0.73 -12.22
CA SER A 190 3.97 -0.88 -13.52
C SER A 190 4.24 0.47 -14.19
N ALA A 191 3.32 1.43 -14.07
CA ALA A 191 3.53 2.79 -14.56
C ALA A 191 4.70 3.48 -13.85
N VAL A 192 4.75 3.41 -12.51
CA VAL A 192 5.84 4.00 -11.71
C VAL A 192 7.18 3.33 -12.03
N ARG A 193 7.22 2.01 -12.19
CA ARG A 193 8.45 1.27 -12.59
C ARG A 193 8.98 1.69 -13.96
N CYS A 194 8.08 2.06 -14.85
CA CYS A 194 8.45 2.60 -16.18
C CYS A 194 8.70 4.11 -16.15
N SER A 195 8.81 4.74 -14.97
CA SER A 195 8.96 6.19 -14.79
C SER A 195 7.86 7.01 -15.49
N VAL A 196 6.67 6.42 -15.65
CA VAL A 196 5.48 7.12 -16.13
C VAL A 196 4.78 7.78 -14.94
N PRO A 197 4.55 9.10 -14.97
CA PRO A 197 3.85 9.77 -13.89
C PRO A 197 2.46 9.18 -13.68
N LEU A 198 2.12 8.88 -12.43
CA LEU A 198 0.81 8.34 -12.09
C LEU A 198 -0.24 9.47 -12.19
N GLY A 199 -1.05 9.44 -13.25
CA GLY A 199 -2.17 10.38 -13.42
C GLY A 199 -3.32 10.07 -12.47
N SER A 200 -4.24 11.02 -12.27
CA SER A 200 -5.44 10.83 -11.42
C SER A 200 -6.38 9.71 -11.89
N ASN A 201 -6.26 9.31 -13.14
CA ASN A 201 -7.10 8.25 -13.75
C ASN A 201 -6.75 6.83 -13.29
N TRP A 202 -5.66 6.62 -12.55
CA TRP A 202 -5.23 5.30 -12.10
C TRP A 202 -6.34 4.54 -11.36
N LYS A 203 -7.16 5.25 -10.58
CA LYS A 203 -8.22 4.70 -9.75
C LYS A 203 -9.61 4.62 -10.43
N LYS A 204 -9.72 5.07 -11.68
CA LYS A 204 -11.02 5.22 -12.37
C LYS A 204 -11.88 3.97 -12.34
N ARG A 205 -11.28 2.80 -12.57
CA ARG A 205 -12.00 1.51 -12.59
C ARG A 205 -12.58 1.17 -11.21
N ILE A 206 -11.84 1.46 -10.13
CA ILE A 206 -12.30 1.25 -8.75
C ILE A 206 -13.43 2.23 -8.42
N ASP A 207 -13.30 3.52 -8.78
CA ASP A 207 -14.32 4.54 -8.58
C ASP A 207 -15.65 4.20 -9.31
N GLU A 208 -15.56 3.72 -10.56
CA GLU A 208 -16.71 3.31 -11.35
C GLU A 208 -17.41 2.08 -10.74
N ASP A 209 -16.64 1.09 -10.31
CA ASP A 209 -17.15 -0.10 -9.65
C ASP A 209 -17.82 0.26 -8.31
N PHE A 210 -17.18 1.07 -7.48
CA PHE A 210 -17.72 1.54 -6.21
C PHE A 210 -19.06 2.27 -6.40
N LYS A 211 -19.13 3.21 -7.35
CA LYS A 211 -20.36 3.95 -7.67
C LYS A 211 -21.47 3.03 -8.18
N LYS A 212 -21.15 2.09 -9.05
CA LYS A 212 -22.12 1.18 -9.65
C LYS A 212 -22.72 0.20 -8.63
N ARG A 213 -21.90 -0.31 -7.71
CA ARG A 213 -22.32 -1.33 -6.73
C ARG A 213 -22.80 -0.72 -5.42
N GLY A 214 -22.23 0.41 -4.98
CA GLY A 214 -22.62 1.11 -3.75
C GLY A 214 -24.04 1.67 -3.76
N ASN A 215 -24.62 1.94 -4.94
CA ASN A 215 -26.00 2.38 -5.11
C ASN A 215 -27.05 1.24 -5.08
N ARG A 216 -26.62 -0.01 -4.79
CA ARG A 216 -27.52 -1.18 -4.75
C ARG A 216 -27.95 -1.60 -3.33
N LYS A 217 -27.74 -0.73 -2.32
CA LYS A 217 -28.21 -0.93 -0.95
C LYS A 217 -29.58 -0.32 -0.74
#